data_e42a7e29bfaa4129098c5c486b523418
#
_entry.id   e42a7e29bfaa4129098c5c486b523418
#
_cell.length_a   1.000
_cell.length_b   1.000
_cell.length_c   1.000
_cell.angle_alpha   90.00
_cell.angle_beta   90.00
_cell.angle_gamma   90.00
#
_symmetry.space_group_name_H-M   'P 1'
#
loop_
_entity.id
_entity.type
_entity.pdbx_description
1 polymer ?
#
loop_
_entity_poly.entity_id
_entity_poly.type
_entity_poly.pdbx_seq_one_letter_code
_entity_poly.pdbx_strand_id
1 'polypeptide(L)'
;MIEIMSDTLMDYIRGLSTRRKTFGAGQDLFNQGDDVESLYLVEVGVVHLVRHQANGNIAVLQRASSGVILAEASVFSSVYHCDGVAVSDVSATSVPVQLIRRALRSNSDFAEGWASYLSNQLQQTRKRAEIASLKTVAARLESWLAWNDVGLPSKGEWKALADDIGVSPEALYRELSKRRISFVRNGT
;
A
#
# COMPACT_ATOMS: atom_id res chain seq x y z
N MET A 1 -21.66 -0.93 -0.23
CA MET A 1 -21.74 0.56 -0.25
C MET A 1 -20.34 1.21 -0.31
N ILE A 2 -19.35 0.79 0.48
CA ILE A 2 -17.98 1.35 0.48
C ILE A 2 -17.24 1.05 -0.84
N GLU A 3 -17.39 -0.14 -1.38
CA GLU A 3 -16.76 -0.57 -2.65
C GLU A 3 -17.24 0.26 -3.84
N ILE A 4 -18.54 0.53 -3.94
CA ILE A 4 -19.15 1.36 -5.01
C ILE A 4 -18.66 2.81 -4.95
N MET A 5 -18.45 3.39 -3.76
CA MET A 5 -17.92 4.76 -3.60
C MET A 5 -16.44 4.84 -3.99
N SER A 6 -15.67 3.77 -3.78
CA SER A 6 -14.26 3.70 -4.20
C SER A 6 -14.15 3.69 -5.73
N ASP A 7 -14.96 2.91 -6.42
CA ASP A 7 -14.97 2.84 -7.89
C ASP A 7 -15.33 4.20 -8.51
N THR A 8 -16.33 4.87 -7.95
CA THR A 8 -16.74 6.22 -8.39
C THR A 8 -15.62 7.25 -8.23
N LEU A 9 -14.86 7.20 -7.12
CA LEU A 9 -13.70 8.07 -6.91
C LEU A 9 -12.60 7.80 -7.94
N MET A 10 -12.28 6.53 -8.19
CA MET A 10 -11.24 6.14 -9.16
C MET A 10 -11.64 6.55 -10.59
N ASP A 11 -12.91 6.38 -10.97
CA ASP A 11 -13.42 6.79 -12.27
C ASP A 11 -13.38 8.31 -12.43
N TYR A 12 -13.72 9.06 -11.38
CA TYR A 12 -13.58 10.51 -11.40
C TYR A 12 -12.12 10.93 -11.60
N ILE A 13 -11.18 10.31 -10.89
CA ILE A 13 -9.74 10.56 -11.02
C ILE A 13 -9.28 10.27 -12.47
N ARG A 14 -9.70 9.15 -13.06
CA ARG A 14 -9.40 8.81 -14.47
C ARG A 14 -9.98 9.81 -15.46
N GLY A 15 -11.13 10.41 -15.13
CA GLY A 15 -11.81 11.45 -15.94
C GLY A 15 -11.14 12.83 -15.87
N LEU A 16 -10.25 13.08 -14.91
CA LEU A 16 -9.47 14.32 -14.87
C LEU A 16 -8.46 14.36 -16.02
N SER A 17 -7.83 15.52 -16.26
CA SER A 17 -6.73 15.64 -17.23
C SER A 17 -5.52 14.86 -16.73
N THR A 18 -5.39 13.60 -17.14
CA THR A 18 -4.42 12.62 -16.66
C THR A 18 -3.45 12.22 -17.75
N ARG A 19 -2.30 11.69 -17.33
CA ARG A 19 -1.33 11.06 -18.24
C ARG A 19 -1.03 9.66 -17.73
N ARG A 20 -1.07 8.67 -18.62
CA ARG A 20 -0.56 7.33 -18.30
C ARG A 20 0.97 7.40 -18.30
N LYS A 21 1.57 6.92 -17.22
CA LYS A 21 3.02 6.75 -17.08
C LYS A 21 3.33 5.27 -16.84
N THR A 22 4.45 4.81 -17.37
CA THR A 22 4.98 3.46 -17.15
C THR A 22 6.34 3.54 -16.50
N PHE A 23 6.61 2.58 -15.60
CA PHE A 23 7.85 2.49 -14.85
C PHE A 23 8.30 1.04 -14.87
N GLY A 24 9.56 0.79 -15.20
CA GLY A 24 10.17 -0.53 -15.03
C GLY A 24 10.49 -0.83 -13.57
N ALA A 25 10.64 -2.11 -13.25
CA ALA A 25 11.05 -2.52 -11.89
C ALA A 25 12.34 -1.80 -11.45
N GLY A 26 12.34 -1.24 -10.24
CA GLY A 26 13.43 -0.47 -9.66
C GLY A 26 13.41 1.03 -10.00
N GLN A 27 12.50 1.51 -10.83
CA GLN A 27 12.37 2.93 -11.13
C GLN A 27 11.53 3.66 -10.09
N ASP A 28 11.88 4.93 -9.83
CA ASP A 28 11.13 5.80 -8.93
C ASP A 28 10.00 6.51 -9.66
N LEU A 29 8.83 6.56 -9.05
CA LEU A 29 7.69 7.37 -9.47
C LEU A 29 7.85 8.81 -8.99
N PHE A 30 8.39 8.96 -7.78
CA PHE A 30 8.71 10.23 -7.11
C PHE A 30 9.68 9.96 -5.96
N ASN A 31 10.43 10.99 -5.54
CA ASN A 31 11.39 10.90 -4.45
C ASN A 31 11.01 11.77 -3.26
N GLN A 32 11.40 11.35 -2.06
CA GLN A 32 11.26 12.15 -0.85
C GLN A 32 11.98 13.49 -1.02
N GLY A 33 11.28 14.56 -0.69
CA GLY A 33 11.84 15.93 -0.79
C GLY A 33 11.61 16.63 -2.12
N ASP A 34 11.23 15.92 -3.18
CA ASP A 34 10.81 16.54 -4.44
C ASP A 34 9.47 17.27 -4.28
N ASP A 35 9.24 18.32 -5.08
CA ASP A 35 7.99 19.04 -5.10
C ASP A 35 6.82 18.13 -5.48
N VAL A 36 5.68 18.30 -4.80
CA VAL A 36 4.46 17.51 -5.09
C VAL A 36 3.79 18.05 -6.34
N GLU A 37 4.10 17.45 -7.49
CA GLU A 37 3.49 17.79 -8.78
C GLU A 37 2.24 16.96 -9.09
N SER A 38 2.27 15.67 -8.78
CA SER A 38 1.25 14.69 -9.16
C SER A 38 0.96 13.66 -8.08
N LEU A 39 -0.26 13.13 -8.12
CA LEU A 39 -0.62 11.85 -7.50
C LEU A 39 -0.61 10.76 -8.57
N TYR A 40 -0.55 9.52 -8.15
CA TYR A 40 -0.51 8.37 -9.05
C TYR A 40 -1.54 7.33 -8.63
N LEU A 41 -2.50 7.02 -9.51
CA LEU A 41 -3.37 5.86 -9.36
C LEU A 41 -2.67 4.67 -10.02
N VAL A 42 -2.33 3.65 -9.25
CA VAL A 42 -1.73 2.41 -9.77
C VAL A 42 -2.80 1.64 -10.54
N GLU A 43 -2.55 1.38 -11.83
CA GLU A 43 -3.45 0.58 -12.68
C GLU A 43 -2.97 -0.86 -12.79
N VAL A 44 -1.65 -1.06 -12.91
CA VAL A 44 -1.01 -2.38 -13.02
C VAL A 44 0.31 -2.35 -12.27
N GLY A 45 0.68 -3.48 -11.67
CA GLY A 45 1.96 -3.65 -11.00
C GLY A 45 1.91 -3.36 -9.50
N VAL A 46 3.10 -3.28 -8.90
CA VAL A 46 3.29 -3.06 -7.46
C VAL A 46 4.30 -1.96 -7.24
N VAL A 47 3.96 -1.02 -6.36
CA VAL A 47 4.81 0.08 -5.90
C VAL A 47 5.01 -0.03 -4.39
N HIS A 48 6.23 0.15 -3.91
CA HIS A 48 6.50 0.34 -2.49
C HIS A 48 6.66 1.82 -2.19
N LEU A 49 5.97 2.31 -1.16
CA LEU A 49 6.33 3.56 -0.51
C LEU A 49 7.42 3.25 0.51
N VAL A 50 8.58 3.88 0.36
CA VAL A 50 9.75 3.56 1.18
C VAL A 50 10.36 4.81 1.79
N ARG A 51 11.10 4.60 2.88
CA ARG A 51 11.93 5.64 3.50
C ARG A 51 13.30 5.08 3.83
N HIS A 52 14.33 5.77 3.38
CA HIS A 52 15.70 5.46 3.74
C HIS A 52 15.98 5.89 5.19
N GLN A 53 16.49 4.96 5.99
CA GLN A 53 16.85 5.18 7.38
C GLN A 53 18.31 5.63 7.49
N ALA A 54 18.66 6.38 8.54
CA ALA A 54 20.03 6.85 8.77
C ALA A 54 21.08 5.73 8.88
N ASN A 55 20.65 4.52 9.23
CA ASN A 55 21.52 3.33 9.31
C ASN A 55 21.67 2.57 7.96
N GLY A 56 21.16 3.14 6.86
CA GLY A 56 21.19 2.55 5.52
C GLY A 56 20.08 1.54 5.22
N ASN A 57 19.24 1.21 6.20
CA ASN A 57 18.09 0.34 5.97
C ASN A 57 16.97 1.07 5.22
N ILE A 58 16.17 0.30 4.47
CA ILE A 58 14.97 0.79 3.79
C ILE A 58 13.74 0.30 4.57
N ALA A 59 12.94 1.25 5.04
CA ALA A 59 11.65 0.95 5.65
C ALA A 59 10.55 0.99 4.58
N VAL A 60 9.84 -0.13 4.39
CA VAL A 60 8.64 -0.17 3.55
C VAL A 60 7.46 0.35 4.37
N LEU A 61 6.93 1.50 3.99
CA LEU A 61 5.80 2.15 4.67
C LEU A 61 4.47 1.58 4.18
N GLN A 62 4.39 1.29 2.87
CA GLN A 62 3.19 0.76 2.23
C GLN A 62 3.56 -0.02 0.97
N ARG A 63 2.81 -1.09 0.71
CA ARG A 63 2.78 -1.76 -0.58
C ARG A 63 1.49 -1.37 -1.28
N ALA A 64 1.58 -0.82 -2.48
CA ALA A 64 0.47 -0.39 -3.28
C ALA A 64 0.36 -1.26 -4.54
N SER A 65 -0.83 -1.75 -4.82
CA SER A 65 -1.18 -2.49 -6.03
C SER A 65 -2.28 -1.76 -6.81
N SER A 66 -2.84 -2.37 -7.83
CA SER A 66 -3.94 -1.80 -8.62
C SER A 66 -5.07 -1.25 -7.74
N GLY A 67 -5.58 -0.07 -8.09
CA GLY A 67 -6.64 0.64 -7.37
C GLY A 67 -6.16 1.50 -6.20
N VAL A 68 -4.85 1.56 -5.91
CA VAL A 68 -4.31 2.41 -4.83
C VAL A 68 -3.83 3.75 -5.40
N ILE A 69 -4.21 4.84 -4.73
CA ILE A 69 -3.70 6.20 -5.00
C ILE A 69 -2.44 6.40 -4.16
N LEU A 70 -1.35 6.78 -4.81
CA LEU A 70 -0.07 7.11 -4.18
C LEU A 70 0.08 8.62 -4.04
N ALA A 71 0.84 9.03 -3.03
CA ALA A 71 1.09 10.43 -2.65
C ALA A 71 -0.17 11.17 -2.16
N GLU A 72 -1.24 10.46 -1.83
CA GLU A 72 -2.50 11.00 -1.28
C GLU A 72 -2.26 11.78 0.03
N ALA A 73 -1.32 11.31 0.86
CA ALA A 73 -0.94 11.99 2.09
C ALA A 73 -0.19 13.31 1.84
N SER A 74 0.34 13.52 0.63
CA SER A 74 1.08 14.73 0.24
C SER A 74 0.22 15.77 -0.50
N VAL A 75 -1.09 15.55 -0.66
CA VAL A 75 -1.99 16.47 -1.41
C VAL A 75 -1.85 17.92 -0.95
N PHE A 76 -1.68 18.16 0.35
CA PHE A 76 -1.55 19.51 0.91
C PHE A 76 -0.13 19.85 1.36
N SER A 77 0.85 18.99 1.07
CA SER A 77 2.27 19.23 1.34
C SER A 77 2.92 19.93 0.15
N SER A 78 4.08 20.58 0.38
CA SER A 78 4.93 21.11 -0.68
C SER A 78 5.81 20.02 -1.31
N VAL A 79 6.27 19.05 -0.49
CA VAL A 79 7.18 18.00 -0.93
C VAL A 79 6.63 16.61 -0.59
N TYR A 80 7.06 15.60 -1.35
CA TYR A 80 6.78 14.20 -1.02
C TYR A 80 7.49 13.79 0.27
N HIS A 81 6.82 13.02 1.12
CA HIS A 81 7.35 12.62 2.43
C HIS A 81 8.06 11.26 2.43
N CYS A 82 8.05 10.55 1.31
CA CYS A 82 8.71 9.25 1.08
C CYS A 82 8.96 9.05 -0.41
N ASP A 83 9.70 8.01 -0.77
CA ASP A 83 9.91 7.60 -2.15
C ASP A 83 8.81 6.64 -2.59
N GLY A 84 8.44 6.68 -3.87
CA GLY A 84 7.57 5.69 -4.51
C GLY A 84 8.36 4.88 -5.52
N VAL A 85 8.66 3.60 -5.22
CA VAL A 85 9.54 2.73 -6.01
C VAL A 85 8.74 1.60 -6.67
N ALA A 86 8.84 1.45 -7.97
CA ALA A 86 8.25 0.34 -8.72
C ALA A 86 8.96 -0.98 -8.36
N VAL A 87 8.21 -1.98 -7.89
CA VAL A 87 8.74 -3.31 -7.53
C VAL A 87 8.62 -4.29 -8.69
N SER A 88 7.67 -4.05 -9.56
CA SER A 88 7.46 -4.75 -10.85
C SER A 88 7.30 -3.71 -11.95
N ASP A 89 7.07 -4.13 -13.18
CA ASP A 89 6.60 -3.20 -14.21
C ASP A 89 5.26 -2.59 -13.78
N VAL A 90 5.17 -1.27 -13.79
CA VAL A 90 4.03 -0.48 -13.31
C VAL A 90 3.45 0.34 -14.44
N SER A 91 2.12 0.36 -14.54
CA SER A 91 1.37 1.39 -15.26
C SER A 91 0.54 2.18 -14.25
N ALA A 92 0.67 3.49 -14.26
CA ALA A 92 -0.05 4.38 -13.36
C ALA A 92 -0.66 5.57 -14.10
N THR A 93 -1.83 6.00 -13.64
CA THR A 93 -2.46 7.25 -14.06
C THR A 93 -1.91 8.38 -13.19
N SER A 94 -1.12 9.28 -13.80
CA SER A 94 -0.57 10.48 -13.13
C SER A 94 -1.57 11.63 -13.23
N VAL A 95 -1.90 12.23 -12.09
CA VAL A 95 -2.88 13.33 -11.97
C VAL A 95 -2.20 14.54 -11.33
N PRO A 96 -2.19 15.71 -11.98
CA PRO A 96 -1.67 16.94 -11.37
C PRO A 96 -2.35 17.23 -10.04
N VAL A 97 -1.57 17.46 -8.98
CA VAL A 97 -2.08 17.71 -7.61
C VAL A 97 -3.07 18.87 -7.57
N GLN A 98 -2.87 19.89 -8.42
CA GLN A 98 -3.76 21.05 -8.49
C GLN A 98 -5.18 20.70 -8.93
N LEU A 99 -5.35 19.68 -9.79
CA LEU A 99 -6.67 19.20 -10.20
C LEU A 99 -7.39 18.50 -9.04
N ILE A 100 -6.68 17.70 -8.27
CA ILE A 100 -7.21 17.07 -7.04
C ILE A 100 -7.62 18.16 -6.04
N ARG A 101 -6.74 19.13 -5.77
CA ARG A 101 -7.05 20.25 -4.85
C ARG A 101 -8.23 21.08 -5.31
N ARG A 102 -8.42 21.26 -6.63
CA ARG A 102 -9.59 21.94 -7.21
C ARG A 102 -10.84 21.11 -7.00
N ALA A 103 -10.82 19.82 -7.34
CA ALA A 103 -11.96 18.91 -7.17
C ALA A 103 -12.42 18.85 -5.71
N LEU A 104 -11.50 18.75 -4.76
CA LEU A 104 -11.80 18.77 -3.32
C LEU A 104 -12.52 20.06 -2.86
N ARG A 105 -12.31 21.19 -3.54
CA ARG A 105 -12.96 22.47 -3.20
C ARG A 105 -14.28 22.70 -3.92
N SER A 106 -14.48 22.08 -5.08
CA SER A 106 -15.61 22.43 -5.97
C SER A 106 -16.60 21.30 -6.21
N ASN A 107 -16.32 20.08 -5.73
CA ASN A 107 -17.19 18.91 -5.91
C ASN A 107 -17.33 18.16 -4.58
N SER A 108 -18.52 18.26 -3.97
CA SER A 108 -18.82 17.65 -2.67
C SER A 108 -18.74 16.13 -2.72
N ASP A 109 -19.21 15.51 -3.80
CA ASP A 109 -19.23 14.04 -3.93
C ASP A 109 -17.81 13.50 -4.06
N PHE A 110 -16.95 14.20 -4.81
CA PHE A 110 -15.52 13.89 -4.85
C PHE A 110 -14.87 14.04 -3.48
N ALA A 111 -15.16 15.13 -2.76
CA ALA A 111 -14.59 15.36 -1.43
C ALA A 111 -15.03 14.30 -0.41
N GLU A 112 -16.30 13.87 -0.46
CA GLU A 112 -16.82 12.78 0.37
C GLU A 112 -16.14 11.43 0.03
N GLY A 113 -16.06 11.10 -1.28
CA GLY A 113 -15.36 9.90 -1.74
C GLY A 113 -13.89 9.89 -1.34
N TRP A 114 -13.21 11.04 -1.44
CA TRP A 114 -11.82 11.20 -0.99
C TRP A 114 -11.67 11.02 0.52
N ALA A 115 -12.56 11.60 1.33
CA ALA A 115 -12.56 11.44 2.78
C ALA A 115 -12.80 9.98 3.19
N SER A 116 -13.73 9.29 2.52
CA SER A 116 -13.98 7.86 2.72
C SER A 116 -12.75 7.02 2.37
N TYR A 117 -12.10 7.29 1.23
CA TYR A 117 -10.86 6.63 0.83
C TYR A 117 -9.76 6.82 1.90
N LEU A 118 -9.51 8.05 2.34
CA LEU A 118 -8.51 8.34 3.38
C LEU A 118 -8.85 7.68 4.72
N SER A 119 -10.13 7.61 5.10
CA SER A 119 -10.57 6.92 6.30
C SER A 119 -10.23 5.42 6.24
N ASN A 120 -10.45 4.78 5.09
CA ASN A 120 -10.07 3.39 4.87
C ASN A 120 -8.55 3.21 4.91
N GLN A 121 -7.77 4.10 4.27
CA GLN A 121 -6.30 4.05 4.32
C GLN A 121 -5.78 4.20 5.75
N LEU A 122 -6.39 5.09 6.55
CA LEU A 122 -6.05 5.26 7.96
C LEU A 122 -6.33 3.98 8.77
N GLN A 123 -7.47 3.32 8.55
CA GLN A 123 -7.80 2.05 9.20
C GLN A 123 -6.78 0.96 8.84
N GLN A 124 -6.42 0.84 7.55
CA GLN A 124 -5.40 -0.12 7.09
C GLN A 124 -4.03 0.18 7.72
N THR A 125 -3.66 1.45 7.82
CA THR A 125 -2.40 1.86 8.45
C THR A 125 -2.37 1.51 9.94
N ARG A 126 -3.49 1.72 10.67
CA ARG A 126 -3.61 1.33 12.08
C ARG A 126 -3.52 -0.17 12.27
N LYS A 127 -4.15 -0.97 11.42
CA LYS A 127 -4.02 -2.44 11.41
C LYS A 127 -2.56 -2.89 11.26
N ARG A 128 -1.84 -2.31 10.29
CA ARG A 128 -0.41 -2.61 10.09
C ARG A 128 0.42 -2.22 11.30
N ALA A 129 0.17 -1.04 11.89
CA ALA A 129 0.88 -0.59 13.08
C ALA A 129 0.62 -1.52 14.28
N GLU A 130 -0.62 -1.99 14.46
CA GLU A 130 -0.98 -2.98 15.48
C GLU A 130 -0.21 -4.28 15.29
N ILE A 131 -0.25 -4.86 14.07
CA ILE A 131 0.48 -6.08 13.73
C ILE A 131 1.99 -5.88 13.99
N ALA A 132 2.56 -4.77 13.55
CA ALA A 132 3.98 -4.48 13.71
C ALA A 132 4.39 -4.31 15.18
N SER A 133 3.48 -3.93 16.08
CA SER A 133 3.72 -3.81 17.51
C SER A 133 3.87 -5.16 18.23
N LEU A 134 3.36 -6.24 17.65
CA LEU A 134 3.43 -7.58 18.22
C LEU A 134 4.88 -8.11 18.18
N LYS A 135 5.28 -8.80 19.25
CA LYS A 135 6.68 -9.19 19.46
C LYS A 135 7.14 -10.38 18.62
N THR A 136 6.23 -11.28 18.24
CA THR A 136 6.59 -12.55 17.59
C THR A 136 6.00 -12.65 16.19
N VAL A 137 6.70 -13.33 15.29
CA VAL A 137 6.21 -13.64 13.94
C VAL A 137 4.89 -14.41 13.99
N ALA A 138 4.76 -15.35 14.95
CA ALA A 138 3.54 -16.11 15.17
C ALA A 138 2.35 -15.19 15.47
N ALA A 139 2.49 -14.26 16.44
CA ALA A 139 1.44 -13.33 16.81
C ALA A 139 1.06 -12.37 15.67
N ARG A 140 2.06 -11.88 14.92
CA ARG A 140 1.82 -11.03 13.74
C ARG A 140 1.04 -11.77 12.67
N LEU A 141 1.41 -13.02 12.37
CA LEU A 141 0.74 -13.85 11.39
C LEU A 141 -0.71 -14.15 11.81
N GLU A 142 -0.95 -14.53 13.08
CA GLU A 142 -2.30 -14.77 13.60
C GLU A 142 -3.18 -13.51 13.49
N SER A 143 -2.66 -12.36 13.90
CA SER A 143 -3.38 -11.09 13.81
C SER A 143 -3.72 -10.75 12.36
N TRP A 144 -2.78 -10.96 11.42
CA TRP A 144 -3.01 -10.71 10.00
C TRP A 144 -4.09 -11.63 9.43
N LEU A 145 -4.07 -12.93 9.75
CA LEU A 145 -5.07 -13.90 9.31
C LEU A 145 -6.46 -13.56 9.86
N ALA A 146 -6.55 -13.21 11.14
CA ALA A 146 -7.80 -12.81 11.79
C ALA A 146 -8.38 -11.52 11.19
N TRP A 147 -7.52 -10.54 10.86
CA TRP A 147 -7.96 -9.28 10.28
C TRP A 147 -8.49 -9.41 8.85
N ASN A 148 -7.93 -10.29 8.07
CA ASN A 148 -8.31 -10.46 6.66
C ASN A 148 -9.41 -11.52 6.47
N ASP A 149 -9.76 -12.25 7.54
CA ASP A 149 -10.73 -13.37 7.50
C ASP A 149 -10.43 -14.37 6.37
N VAL A 150 -9.16 -14.65 6.17
CA VAL A 150 -8.66 -15.54 5.11
C VAL A 150 -7.74 -16.60 5.69
N GLY A 151 -7.64 -17.72 4.97
CA GLY A 151 -6.62 -18.72 5.23
C GLY A 151 -5.21 -18.23 4.86
N LEU A 152 -4.22 -19.08 5.13
CA LEU A 152 -2.85 -18.80 4.73
C LEU A 152 -2.77 -18.70 3.19
N PRO A 153 -2.21 -17.61 2.64
CA PRO A 153 -2.02 -17.45 1.20
C PRO A 153 -1.16 -18.55 0.58
N SER A 154 -1.20 -18.66 -0.74
CA SER A 154 -0.35 -19.60 -1.48
C SER A 154 1.14 -19.31 -1.26
N LYS A 155 2.00 -20.34 -1.44
CA LYS A 155 3.45 -20.20 -1.22
C LYS A 155 4.08 -19.07 -2.06
N GLY A 156 3.54 -18.79 -3.25
CA GLY A 156 4.00 -17.70 -4.12
C GLY A 156 3.78 -16.30 -3.54
N GLU A 157 2.82 -16.15 -2.62
CA GLU A 157 2.44 -14.88 -1.99
C GLU A 157 3.11 -14.64 -0.63
N TRP A 158 3.89 -15.60 -0.12
CA TRP A 158 4.49 -15.51 1.23
C TRP A 158 5.49 -14.36 1.38
N LYS A 159 6.15 -13.94 0.29
CA LYS A 159 7.00 -12.75 0.33
C LYS A 159 6.17 -11.49 0.59
N ALA A 160 5.04 -11.36 -0.09
CA ALA A 160 4.09 -10.27 0.13
C ALA A 160 3.53 -10.28 1.56
N LEU A 161 3.15 -11.46 2.06
CA LEU A 161 2.69 -11.63 3.44
C LEU A 161 3.77 -11.23 4.46
N ALA A 162 5.04 -11.59 4.22
CA ALA A 162 6.14 -11.18 5.10
C ALA A 162 6.28 -9.67 5.17
N ASP A 163 6.20 -9.00 4.01
CA ASP A 163 6.22 -7.54 3.93
C ASP A 163 5.02 -6.92 4.67
N ASP A 164 3.81 -7.48 4.53
CA ASP A 164 2.58 -6.99 5.17
C ASP A 164 2.64 -7.08 6.70
N ILE A 165 3.25 -8.13 7.25
CA ILE A 165 3.40 -8.30 8.70
C ILE A 165 4.72 -7.74 9.26
N GLY A 166 5.54 -7.12 8.41
CA GLY A 166 6.78 -6.46 8.80
C GLY A 166 7.84 -7.41 9.35
N VAL A 167 8.05 -8.56 8.66
CA VAL A 167 9.10 -9.54 9.00
C VAL A 167 9.89 -9.92 7.76
N SER A 168 11.10 -10.51 7.94
CA SER A 168 11.81 -11.05 6.78
C SER A 168 11.13 -12.31 6.24
N PRO A 169 11.21 -12.59 4.92
CA PRO A 169 10.69 -13.82 4.34
C PRO A 169 11.20 -15.08 5.03
N GLU A 170 12.48 -15.09 5.42
CA GLU A 170 13.11 -16.22 6.12
C GLU A 170 12.50 -16.45 7.51
N ALA A 171 12.17 -15.37 8.23
CA ALA A 171 11.53 -15.44 9.53
C ALA A 171 10.11 -16.03 9.40
N LEU A 172 9.35 -15.59 8.39
CA LEU A 172 8.03 -16.16 8.08
C LEU A 172 8.13 -17.64 7.68
N TYR A 173 9.03 -18.00 6.76
CA TYR A 173 9.21 -19.39 6.34
C TYR A 173 9.56 -20.32 7.51
N ARG A 174 10.40 -19.86 8.44
CA ARG A 174 10.75 -20.60 9.66
C ARG A 174 9.53 -20.83 10.55
N GLU A 175 8.68 -19.83 10.71
CA GLU A 175 7.46 -19.92 11.49
C GLU A 175 6.45 -20.91 10.85
N LEU A 176 6.23 -20.82 9.55
CA LEU A 176 5.35 -21.71 8.81
C LEU A 176 5.82 -23.16 8.82
N SER A 177 7.14 -23.39 8.79
CA SER A 177 7.72 -24.72 8.89
C SER A 177 7.46 -25.36 10.26
N LYS A 178 7.57 -24.58 11.36
CA LYS A 178 7.23 -25.06 12.71
C LYS A 178 5.76 -25.49 12.81
N ARG A 179 4.83 -24.74 12.22
CA ARG A 179 3.39 -25.05 12.21
C ARG A 179 3.11 -26.36 11.49
N ARG A 180 3.74 -26.61 10.33
CA ARG A 180 3.60 -27.88 9.61
C ARG A 180 3.99 -29.08 10.44
N ILE A 181 5.09 -28.97 11.19
CA ILE A 181 5.59 -30.04 12.08
C ILE A 181 4.61 -30.29 13.23
N SER A 182 3.97 -29.24 13.77
CA SER A 182 3.00 -29.36 14.86
C SER A 182 1.71 -30.05 14.40
N PHE A 183 1.24 -29.77 13.20
CA PHE A 183 0.05 -30.44 12.63
C PHE A 183 0.27 -31.94 12.38
N VAL A 184 1.47 -32.32 11.96
CA VAL A 184 1.83 -33.75 11.72
C VAL A 184 1.96 -34.50 13.06
N ARG A 185 2.38 -33.85 14.15
CA ARG A 185 2.54 -34.50 15.48
C ARG A 185 1.24 -34.65 16.28
N ASN A 186 0.22 -33.84 16.01
CA ASN A 186 -1.06 -33.89 16.73
C ASN A 186 -2.14 -34.68 15.99
N GLY A 187 -1.82 -35.27 14.84
CA GLY A 187 -2.70 -36.06 13.97
C GLY A 187 -2.45 -37.57 14.00
N THR A 188 -1.72 -38.08 15.03
CA THR A 188 -1.50 -39.51 15.26
C THR A 188 -2.07 -39.94 16.62
#